data_d49bea9ac76b3a768488acecd8ddb219
#
_entry.id   d49bea9ac76b3a768488acecd8ddb219
#
_cell.length_a   1.000
_cell.length_b   1.000
_cell.length_c   1.000
_cell.angle_alpha   90.00
_cell.angle_beta   90.00
_cell.angle_gamma   90.00
#
_symmetry.space_group_name_H-M   'P 1'
#
loop_
_entity.id
_entity.type
_entity.pdbx_description
1 polymer ?
#
loop_
_entity_poly.entity_id
_entity_poly.type
_entity_poly.pdbx_seq_one_letter_code
_entity_poly.pdbx_strand_id
1 'polypeptide(L)'
;MYQYTDFDRRFVQERAAQYRDQVTRRLNGQLSEEDFRPLRLQNGWYVQRYAPMLRVAVPYGELNSAQLRVLARIAREYDIPSDDIFQEAQAKQNAIGGIAAPPLSYGYGHFTTRQNLQYNWIPLEKSADVMDLLASVNMHGIQTSGNCIRNITSDERAGVAVDEIVDPRPFAEILRQWSTLHPEFAFLPRKFKIAISGAVEDRAATAWHDVGLHVLRNAAGEVGFRVMVGGGMGRTPIIGSIIREFLPWNQILNFLEAVVRVYNRFGRRDNKYKARIKILVKAEGQAYIDQVEAEYQRILSQDGAPHTISQAEFDRVSANFAPPTLAIKPAVSEEVLHAQLIQAGEEDKNFARWMQQNVAAHRNPHLRIVTLSFKRLGQAPGDATADQLDAAAVLADQFSAGEARVSHDQNLVLPWVAADQLPALYQAAKALGVAKPNIRMLTDMIACPGGDYCDLANARSLPLAAAISERYQDLDELFDLGEIDLHISGCINSCGHHHSGHIGILGVDKDGKEWYQITLGGSDGSALSGDPKAGKVVGPSFSSGEVVDVIEAVLQVYTDQRQHGETFIDALTRLGLDNFKTAANAVRHTAADEALSPAA
;
A
#
# COMPACT_ATOMS: atom_id res chain seq x y z
N MET A 1 0.04 9.63 17.17
CA MET A 1 0.56 8.27 16.94
C MET A 1 0.25 7.40 18.15
N TYR A 2 0.00 6.09 17.92
CA TYR A 2 -0.28 5.11 18.97
C TYR A 2 0.84 5.02 20.00
N GLN A 3 0.49 5.15 21.27
CA GLN A 3 1.41 5.01 22.40
C GLN A 3 1.39 3.55 22.87
N TYR A 4 2.46 2.81 22.59
CA TYR A 4 2.57 1.39 22.96
C TYR A 4 2.53 1.18 24.47
N THR A 5 1.69 0.25 24.89
CA THR A 5 1.52 -0.15 26.30
C THR A 5 2.61 -1.13 26.75
N ASP A 6 2.70 -1.39 28.07
CA ASP A 6 3.60 -2.43 28.59
C ASP A 6 3.20 -3.84 28.12
N PHE A 7 1.91 -4.04 27.83
CA PHE A 7 1.43 -5.29 27.23
C PHE A 7 1.98 -5.46 25.82
N ASP A 8 1.89 -4.43 24.97
CA ASP A 8 2.42 -4.48 23.60
C ASP A 8 3.92 -4.77 23.60
N ARG A 9 4.69 -4.10 24.46
CA ARG A 9 6.13 -4.29 24.60
C ARG A 9 6.49 -5.73 24.95
N ARG A 10 5.85 -6.28 25.99
CA ARG A 10 6.09 -7.66 26.42
C ARG A 10 5.70 -8.66 25.33
N PHE A 11 4.54 -8.49 24.72
CA PHE A 11 4.08 -9.35 23.64
C PHE A 11 5.08 -9.43 22.49
N VAL A 12 5.58 -8.29 22.03
CA VAL A 12 6.52 -8.26 20.90
C VAL A 12 7.87 -8.88 21.27
N GLN A 13 8.38 -8.64 22.48
CA GLN A 13 9.62 -9.23 23.00
C GLN A 13 9.50 -10.76 23.13
N GLU A 14 8.40 -11.26 23.69
CA GLU A 14 8.14 -12.69 23.80
C GLU A 14 8.07 -13.36 22.42
N ARG A 15 7.46 -12.71 21.43
CA ARG A 15 7.38 -13.21 20.05
C ARG A 15 8.75 -13.23 19.38
N ALA A 16 9.60 -12.24 19.58
CA ALA A 16 10.97 -12.23 19.07
C ALA A 16 11.80 -13.36 19.68
N ALA A 17 11.72 -13.54 21.01
CA ALA A 17 12.40 -14.63 21.72
C ALA A 17 11.94 -16.02 21.22
N GLN A 18 10.64 -16.22 21.02
CA GLN A 18 10.10 -17.46 20.48
C GLN A 18 10.59 -17.72 19.05
N TYR A 19 10.63 -16.69 18.20
CA TYR A 19 11.14 -16.82 16.84
C TYR A 19 12.63 -17.17 16.83
N ARG A 20 13.44 -16.59 17.71
CA ARG A 20 14.86 -16.91 17.89
C ARG A 20 15.05 -18.40 18.23
N ASP A 21 14.26 -18.96 19.15
CA ASP A 21 14.29 -20.41 19.45
C ASP A 21 13.97 -21.24 18.18
N GLN A 22 12.91 -20.87 17.45
CA GLN A 22 12.50 -21.57 16.23
C GLN A 22 13.58 -21.55 15.13
N VAL A 23 14.21 -20.40 14.90
CA VAL A 23 15.33 -20.28 13.94
C VAL A 23 16.54 -21.09 14.39
N THR A 24 16.89 -21.02 15.67
CA THR A 24 18.02 -21.79 16.22
C THR A 24 17.81 -23.30 16.01
N ARG A 25 16.63 -23.82 16.33
CA ARG A 25 16.29 -25.23 16.08
C ARG A 25 16.30 -25.59 14.60
N ARG A 26 15.87 -24.68 13.73
CA ARG A 26 15.92 -24.88 12.27
C ARG A 26 17.36 -24.96 11.77
N LEU A 27 18.22 -24.06 12.20
CA LEU A 27 19.62 -24.01 11.77
C LEU A 27 20.43 -25.22 12.31
N ASN A 28 20.08 -25.72 13.50
CA ASN A 28 20.71 -26.91 14.11
C ASN A 28 20.11 -28.24 13.59
N GLY A 29 19.20 -28.22 12.63
CA GLY A 29 18.58 -29.42 12.06
C GLY A 29 17.54 -30.10 12.94
N GLN A 30 17.14 -29.49 14.07
CA GLN A 30 16.11 -29.98 14.99
C GLN A 30 14.68 -29.71 14.51
N LEU A 31 14.52 -28.83 13.54
CA LEU A 31 13.25 -28.44 12.94
C LEU A 31 13.36 -28.52 11.41
N SER A 32 12.49 -29.31 10.78
CA SER A 32 12.45 -29.41 9.31
C SER A 32 12.00 -28.11 8.66
N GLU A 33 12.26 -27.92 7.36
CA GLU A 33 11.72 -26.76 6.62
C GLU A 33 10.18 -26.79 6.56
N GLU A 34 9.61 -27.97 6.49
CA GLU A 34 8.14 -28.14 6.45
C GLU A 34 7.48 -27.67 7.76
N ASP A 35 8.04 -28.05 8.90
CA ASP A 35 7.56 -27.65 10.22
C ASP A 35 7.87 -26.18 10.52
N PHE A 36 9.03 -25.68 10.06
CA PHE A 36 9.43 -24.29 10.24
C PHE A 36 8.61 -23.32 9.38
N ARG A 37 8.15 -23.73 8.21
CA ARG A 37 7.42 -22.88 7.27
C ARG A 37 6.20 -22.16 7.87
N PRO A 38 5.25 -22.81 8.57
CA PRO A 38 4.15 -22.09 9.20
C PRO A 38 4.61 -21.10 10.27
N LEU A 39 5.66 -21.42 11.02
CA LEU A 39 6.20 -20.58 12.08
C LEU A 39 6.85 -19.31 11.53
N ARG A 40 7.72 -19.44 10.50
CA ARG A 40 8.31 -18.27 9.86
C ARG A 40 7.27 -17.39 9.15
N LEU A 41 6.26 -18.00 8.52
CA LEU A 41 5.17 -17.25 7.90
C LEU A 41 4.36 -16.45 8.93
N GLN A 42 4.12 -16.96 10.14
CA GLN A 42 3.48 -16.18 11.21
C GLN A 42 4.27 -14.93 11.59
N ASN A 43 5.59 -14.94 11.43
CA ASN A 43 6.49 -13.86 11.77
C ASN A 43 6.91 -12.97 10.57
N GLY A 44 6.24 -13.09 9.43
CA GLY A 44 6.45 -12.21 8.28
C GLY A 44 7.52 -12.67 7.29
N TRP A 45 8.11 -13.84 7.51
CA TRP A 45 9.22 -14.36 6.69
C TRP A 45 8.73 -15.24 5.55
N TYR A 46 9.08 -14.86 4.31
CA TYR A 46 8.89 -15.64 3.09
C TYR A 46 10.22 -16.15 2.57
N VAL A 47 10.21 -17.23 1.81
CA VAL A 47 11.30 -17.57 0.90
C VAL A 47 10.90 -17.07 -0.48
N GLN A 48 11.73 -16.24 -1.05
CA GLN A 48 11.57 -15.65 -2.38
C GLN A 48 12.63 -16.20 -3.34
N ARG A 49 12.73 -15.61 -4.52
CA ARG A 49 13.57 -16.11 -5.62
C ARG A 49 15.06 -16.25 -5.25
N TYR A 50 15.60 -15.31 -4.48
CA TYR A 50 17.03 -15.26 -4.16
C TYR A 50 17.32 -15.34 -2.67
N ALA A 51 16.47 -14.78 -1.84
CA ALA A 51 16.68 -14.72 -0.41
C ALA A 51 15.36 -14.75 0.36
N PRO A 52 15.39 -15.00 1.69
CA PRO A 52 14.23 -14.76 2.54
C PRO A 52 13.82 -13.29 2.49
N MET A 53 12.53 -13.04 2.35
CA MET A 53 11.93 -11.71 2.42
C MET A 53 11.24 -11.54 3.76
N LEU A 54 11.58 -10.48 4.48
CA LEU A 54 10.82 -10.03 5.64
C LEU A 54 9.79 -8.98 5.25
N ARG A 55 8.55 -9.11 5.75
CA ARG A 55 7.58 -8.02 5.76
C ARG A 55 7.32 -7.59 7.19
N VAL A 56 7.63 -6.32 7.48
CA VAL A 56 7.42 -5.68 8.78
C VAL A 56 5.99 -5.12 8.83
N ALA A 57 5.27 -5.40 9.91
CA ALA A 57 3.95 -4.84 10.13
C ALA A 57 4.06 -3.37 10.55
N VAL A 58 3.34 -2.51 9.86
CA VAL A 58 3.14 -1.11 10.20
C VAL A 58 1.63 -0.90 10.30
N PRO A 59 1.02 -1.11 11.49
CA PRO A 59 -0.41 -1.02 11.67
C PRO A 59 -0.95 0.34 11.22
N TYR A 60 -2.00 0.32 10.38
CA TYR A 60 -2.62 1.52 9.77
C TYR A 60 -1.60 2.56 9.25
N GLY A 61 -0.38 2.12 8.93
CA GLY A 61 0.68 2.92 8.32
C GLY A 61 1.51 3.77 9.28
N GLU A 62 1.21 3.84 10.58
CA GLU A 62 1.91 4.74 11.51
C GLU A 62 3.32 4.27 11.88
N LEU A 63 4.28 5.19 11.79
CA LEU A 63 5.69 5.03 12.17
C LEU A 63 6.15 6.21 13.02
N ASN A 64 6.99 5.95 14.01
CA ASN A 64 7.75 7.01 14.69
C ASN A 64 9.20 7.07 14.20
N SER A 65 9.87 8.15 14.52
CA SER A 65 11.26 8.40 14.12
C SER A 65 12.24 7.33 14.67
N ALA A 66 11.99 6.77 15.87
CA ALA A 66 12.82 5.69 16.41
C ALA A 66 12.63 4.39 15.59
N GLN A 67 11.41 4.09 15.17
CA GLN A 67 11.11 2.97 14.28
C GLN A 67 11.78 3.16 12.92
N LEU A 68 11.70 4.35 12.32
CA LEU A 68 12.38 4.65 11.05
C LEU A 68 13.90 4.44 11.15
N ARG A 69 14.55 4.85 12.26
CA ARG A 69 15.98 4.62 12.49
C ARG A 69 16.33 3.14 12.62
N VAL A 70 15.50 2.35 13.29
CA VAL A 70 15.71 0.88 13.36
C VAL A 70 15.52 0.25 11.99
N LEU A 71 14.52 0.70 11.21
CA LEU A 71 14.33 0.23 9.83
C LEU A 71 15.53 0.62 8.95
N ALA A 72 16.08 1.82 9.09
CA ALA A 72 17.31 2.24 8.40
C ALA A 72 18.51 1.37 8.78
N ARG A 73 18.66 1.06 10.07
CA ARG A 73 19.71 0.17 10.55
C ARG A 73 19.59 -1.25 9.96
N ILE A 74 18.38 -1.79 9.91
CA ILE A 74 18.14 -3.11 9.30
C ILE A 74 18.51 -3.09 7.82
N ALA A 75 18.11 -2.06 7.07
CA ALA A 75 18.50 -1.88 5.68
C ALA A 75 20.02 -1.87 5.51
N ARG A 76 20.73 -1.09 6.33
CA ARG A 76 22.17 -0.89 6.22
C ARG A 76 23.01 -2.08 6.66
N GLU A 77 22.60 -2.79 7.72
CA GLU A 77 23.42 -3.82 8.36
C GLU A 77 22.99 -5.25 8.03
N TYR A 78 21.74 -5.47 7.62
CA TYR A 78 21.14 -6.81 7.48
C TYR A 78 20.58 -7.11 6.10
N ASP A 79 20.07 -6.12 5.37
CA ASP A 79 19.54 -6.32 4.01
C ASP A 79 20.67 -6.33 2.98
N ILE A 80 21.63 -7.23 3.21
CA ILE A 80 22.88 -7.37 2.42
C ILE A 80 23.03 -8.82 2.01
N PRO A 81 22.91 -9.13 0.70
CA PRO A 81 23.19 -10.47 0.18
C PRO A 81 24.69 -10.80 0.26
N SER A 82 25.04 -12.08 0.25
CA SER A 82 26.42 -12.47 -0.06
C SER A 82 26.74 -12.18 -1.53
N ASP A 83 28.02 -11.95 -1.83
CA ASP A 83 28.48 -11.64 -3.18
C ASP A 83 28.04 -12.71 -4.20
N ASP A 84 28.15 -13.99 -3.86
CA ASP A 84 27.75 -15.10 -4.73
C ASP A 84 26.25 -15.05 -5.08
N ILE A 85 25.38 -14.84 -4.09
CA ILE A 85 23.92 -14.74 -4.29
C ILE A 85 23.58 -13.52 -5.13
N PHE A 86 24.24 -12.40 -4.87
CA PHE A 86 23.99 -11.17 -5.61
C PHE A 86 24.42 -11.26 -7.07
N GLN A 87 25.62 -11.81 -7.32
CA GLN A 87 26.16 -12.05 -8.66
C GLN A 87 25.25 -13.00 -9.46
N GLU A 88 24.81 -14.10 -8.83
CA GLU A 88 23.88 -15.05 -9.46
C GLU A 88 22.54 -14.38 -9.81
N ALA A 89 21.98 -13.58 -8.89
CA ALA A 89 20.73 -12.86 -9.10
C ALA A 89 20.84 -11.85 -10.26
N GLN A 90 21.94 -11.08 -10.30
CA GLN A 90 22.21 -10.10 -11.35
C GLN A 90 22.41 -10.80 -12.72
N ALA A 91 23.12 -11.93 -12.75
CA ALA A 91 23.29 -12.70 -13.98
C ALA A 91 21.95 -13.24 -14.51
N LYS A 92 21.08 -13.75 -13.62
CA LYS A 92 19.73 -14.20 -13.98
C LYS A 92 18.86 -13.06 -14.51
N GLN A 93 18.92 -11.89 -13.88
CA GLN A 93 18.19 -10.70 -14.36
C GLN A 93 18.65 -10.31 -15.77
N ASN A 94 19.96 -10.24 -15.99
CA ASN A 94 20.53 -9.86 -17.29
C ASN A 94 20.20 -10.86 -18.40
N ALA A 95 20.00 -12.13 -18.08
CA ALA A 95 19.66 -13.18 -19.03
C ALA A 95 18.21 -13.14 -19.55
N ILE A 96 17.31 -12.35 -18.89
CA ILE A 96 15.89 -12.31 -19.29
C ILE A 96 15.69 -11.61 -20.64
N GLY A 97 16.55 -10.65 -21.00
CA GLY A 97 16.41 -9.85 -22.23
C GLY A 97 15.20 -8.87 -22.16
N GLY A 98 14.86 -8.26 -23.30
CA GLY A 98 13.78 -7.28 -23.39
C GLY A 98 14.22 -5.89 -22.91
N ILE A 99 13.34 -5.18 -22.18
CA ILE A 99 13.64 -3.84 -21.67
C ILE A 99 14.84 -3.87 -20.71
N ALA A 100 15.77 -2.93 -20.86
CA ALA A 100 16.92 -2.79 -19.98
C ALA A 100 16.47 -2.63 -18.53
N ALA A 101 17.02 -3.46 -17.64
CA ALA A 101 16.72 -3.38 -16.21
C ALA A 101 17.78 -2.55 -15.49
N PRO A 102 17.39 -1.67 -14.54
CA PRO A 102 18.37 -1.11 -13.62
C PRO A 102 19.05 -2.26 -12.85
N PRO A 103 20.32 -2.12 -12.44
CA PRO A 103 20.98 -3.10 -11.62
C PRO A 103 20.17 -3.42 -10.36
N LEU A 104 20.18 -4.68 -9.90
CA LEU A 104 19.64 -5.03 -8.60
C LEU A 104 20.33 -4.22 -7.51
N SER A 105 19.59 -3.87 -6.47
CA SER A 105 20.09 -3.11 -5.33
C SER A 105 19.80 -3.84 -4.03
N TYR A 106 20.48 -3.47 -2.96
CA TYR A 106 20.28 -3.94 -1.59
C TYR A 106 20.49 -2.78 -0.61
N GLY A 107 20.24 -3.00 0.67
CA GLY A 107 20.37 -1.96 1.70
C GLY A 107 19.22 -0.95 1.70
N TYR A 108 18.03 -1.40 1.38
CA TYR A 108 16.82 -0.56 1.32
C TYR A 108 15.60 -1.26 1.93
N GLY A 109 14.62 -0.47 2.35
CA GLY A 109 13.28 -0.93 2.67
C GLY A 109 12.29 -0.55 1.57
N HIS A 110 11.35 -1.44 1.24
CA HIS A 110 10.31 -1.21 0.23
C HIS A 110 8.96 -0.96 0.91
N PHE A 111 8.40 0.23 0.75
CA PHE A 111 7.03 0.53 1.19
C PHE A 111 6.01 -0.19 0.32
N THR A 112 5.03 -0.84 0.95
CA THR A 112 4.06 -1.66 0.24
C THR A 112 2.71 -0.97 0.11
N THR A 113 1.92 -1.36 -0.88
CA THR A 113 0.52 -0.91 -1.08
C THR A 113 -0.43 -1.25 0.09
N ARG A 114 0.05 -1.90 1.13
CA ARG A 114 -0.69 -2.17 2.36
C ARG A 114 0.01 -1.58 3.58
N GLN A 115 0.62 -0.42 3.38
CA GLN A 115 1.20 0.40 4.44
C GLN A 115 2.26 -0.32 5.29
N ASN A 116 2.86 -1.40 4.79
CA ASN A 116 3.95 -2.13 5.45
C ASN A 116 5.29 -1.76 4.84
N LEU A 117 6.38 -2.26 5.44
CA LEU A 117 7.71 -2.21 4.86
C LEU A 117 8.25 -3.62 4.64
N GLN A 118 9.04 -3.84 3.61
CA GLN A 118 9.60 -5.15 3.28
C GLN A 118 11.07 -5.05 2.93
N TYR A 119 11.85 -6.11 3.28
CA TYR A 119 13.25 -6.31 2.92
C TYR A 119 13.38 -7.58 2.07
N ASN A 120 14.36 -7.62 1.15
CA ASN A 120 14.44 -8.70 0.17
C ASN A 120 15.72 -9.54 0.27
N TRP A 121 16.70 -9.17 1.08
CA TRP A 121 18.02 -9.79 1.09
C TRP A 121 18.50 -10.32 2.46
N ILE A 122 17.68 -10.27 3.50
CA ILE A 122 18.10 -10.67 4.86
C ILE A 122 18.33 -12.19 4.93
N PRO A 123 19.54 -12.67 5.21
CA PRO A 123 19.81 -14.10 5.40
C PRO A 123 19.05 -14.67 6.61
N LEU A 124 18.64 -15.95 6.52
CA LEU A 124 17.86 -16.59 7.58
C LEU A 124 18.65 -16.61 8.91
N GLU A 125 19.95 -16.79 8.86
CA GLU A 125 20.86 -16.82 10.01
C GLU A 125 20.84 -15.52 10.82
N LYS A 126 20.57 -14.40 10.16
CA LYS A 126 20.47 -13.07 10.78
C LYS A 126 19.03 -12.69 11.14
N SER A 127 18.06 -13.50 10.76
CA SER A 127 16.65 -13.15 10.89
C SER A 127 16.20 -12.95 12.34
N ALA A 128 16.74 -13.70 13.29
CA ALA A 128 16.41 -13.55 14.71
C ALA A 128 16.92 -12.23 15.29
N ASP A 129 18.11 -11.77 14.88
CA ASP A 129 18.66 -10.48 15.33
C ASP A 129 17.84 -9.31 14.80
N VAL A 130 17.34 -9.43 13.56
CA VAL A 130 16.41 -8.44 12.98
C VAL A 130 15.09 -8.40 13.77
N MET A 131 14.55 -9.55 14.19
CA MET A 131 13.33 -9.56 15.01
C MET A 131 13.55 -8.92 16.39
N ASP A 132 14.71 -9.10 17.00
CA ASP A 132 15.06 -8.43 18.28
C ASP A 132 15.21 -6.91 18.11
N LEU A 133 15.82 -6.45 17.00
CA LEU A 133 15.89 -5.02 16.67
C LEU A 133 14.48 -4.41 16.47
N LEU A 134 13.60 -5.09 15.75
CA LEU A 134 12.22 -4.66 15.58
C LEU A 134 11.49 -4.61 16.93
N ALA A 135 11.67 -5.64 17.77
CA ALA A 135 11.07 -5.69 19.10
C ALA A 135 11.51 -4.55 20.01
N SER A 136 12.75 -4.05 19.85
CA SER A 136 13.26 -2.91 20.64
C SER A 136 12.47 -1.61 20.44
N VAL A 137 11.74 -1.51 19.31
CA VAL A 137 10.88 -0.37 18.96
C VAL A 137 9.41 -0.78 18.78
N ASN A 138 8.99 -1.89 19.38
CA ASN A 138 7.63 -2.43 19.36
C ASN A 138 7.11 -2.79 17.95
N MET A 139 7.99 -3.22 17.07
CA MET A 139 7.64 -3.70 15.72
C MET A 139 7.79 -5.21 15.61
N HIS A 140 7.09 -5.79 14.65
CA HIS A 140 7.09 -7.23 14.38
C HIS A 140 6.64 -7.54 12.93
N GLY A 141 6.69 -8.82 12.52
CA GLY A 141 6.19 -9.28 11.22
C GLY A 141 4.84 -10.01 11.28
N ILE A 142 4.15 -10.04 12.44
CA ILE A 142 2.89 -10.77 12.63
C ILE A 142 1.79 -10.14 11.75
N GLN A 143 0.89 -10.96 11.21
CA GLN A 143 -0.20 -10.53 10.31
C GLN A 143 0.25 -9.94 8.96
N THR A 144 1.51 -10.12 8.56
CA THR A 144 1.97 -9.67 7.24
C THR A 144 2.04 -10.82 6.23
N SER A 145 1.95 -12.07 6.70
CA SER A 145 2.02 -13.25 5.86
C SER A 145 1.06 -14.38 6.32
N GLY A 146 0.98 -15.48 5.58
CA GLY A 146 0.11 -16.61 5.92
C GLY A 146 -1.37 -16.44 5.56
N ASN A 147 -2.16 -17.43 5.95
CA ASN A 147 -3.60 -17.49 5.74
C ASN A 147 -4.36 -17.03 7.00
N CYS A 148 -4.15 -15.81 7.41
CA CYS A 148 -4.75 -15.16 8.56
C CYS A 148 -5.32 -13.80 8.19
N ILE A 149 -5.97 -13.13 9.13
CA ILE A 149 -6.31 -11.71 9.02
C ILE A 149 -4.98 -10.93 8.97
N ARG A 150 -4.82 -10.13 7.91
CA ARG A 150 -3.61 -9.34 7.66
C ARG A 150 -3.65 -8.02 8.42
N ASN A 151 -2.48 -7.37 8.50
CA ASN A 151 -2.36 -6.03 9.04
C ASN A 151 -3.52 -5.14 8.59
N ILE A 152 -4.16 -4.44 9.53
CA ILE A 152 -5.28 -3.54 9.27
C ILE A 152 -4.71 -2.28 8.60
N THR A 153 -5.31 -1.86 7.49
CA THR A 153 -4.94 -0.62 6.78
C THR A 153 -6.02 0.44 6.97
N SER A 154 -5.60 1.69 6.93
CA SER A 154 -6.48 2.84 7.07
C SER A 154 -6.03 3.99 6.15
N ASP A 155 -6.79 5.07 6.14
CA ASP A 155 -6.40 6.33 5.52
C ASP A 155 -5.11 6.87 6.15
N GLU A 156 -4.12 7.23 5.36
CA GLU A 156 -2.86 7.84 5.84
C GLU A 156 -3.07 9.24 6.43
N ARG A 157 -4.25 9.86 6.19
CA ARG A 157 -4.65 11.14 6.78
C ARG A 157 -5.56 10.99 8.00
N ALA A 158 -5.75 9.76 8.49
CA ALA A 158 -6.60 9.49 9.66
C ALA A 158 -6.19 10.33 10.89
N GLY A 159 -7.17 10.92 11.57
CA GLY A 159 -6.98 11.80 12.74
C GLY A 159 -6.57 13.23 12.39
N VAL A 160 -6.32 13.56 11.11
CA VAL A 160 -5.88 14.89 10.67
C VAL A 160 -6.61 15.41 9.42
N ALA A 161 -7.40 14.59 8.75
CA ALA A 161 -8.13 14.97 7.54
C ALA A 161 -9.23 15.99 7.81
N VAL A 162 -9.45 16.91 6.86
CA VAL A 162 -10.49 17.97 6.95
C VAL A 162 -11.91 17.37 6.87
N ASP A 163 -12.05 16.30 6.09
CA ASP A 163 -13.30 15.59 5.82
C ASP A 163 -13.56 14.40 6.75
N GLU A 164 -12.78 14.28 7.84
CA GLU A 164 -12.91 13.17 8.77
C GLU A 164 -14.23 13.22 9.56
N ILE A 165 -14.96 12.12 9.51
CA ILE A 165 -16.21 11.91 10.26
C ILE A 165 -15.88 11.50 11.69
N VAL A 166 -14.98 10.53 11.84
CA VAL A 166 -14.42 10.01 13.11
C VAL A 166 -13.05 9.41 12.81
N ASP A 167 -12.09 9.62 13.70
CA ASP A 167 -10.77 9.00 13.61
C ASP A 167 -10.88 7.46 13.58
N PRO A 168 -10.50 6.79 12.50
CA PRO A 168 -10.63 5.33 12.38
C PRO A 168 -9.55 4.54 13.12
N ARG A 169 -8.46 5.18 13.55
CA ARG A 169 -7.29 4.51 14.14
C ARG A 169 -7.58 3.76 15.42
N PRO A 170 -8.37 4.27 16.38
CA PRO A 170 -8.77 3.48 17.54
C PRO A 170 -9.51 2.19 17.17
N PHE A 171 -10.40 2.23 16.19
CA PHE A 171 -11.07 1.03 15.68
C PHE A 171 -10.11 0.07 14.98
N ALA A 172 -9.18 0.60 14.17
CA ALA A 172 -8.16 -0.20 13.50
C ALA A 172 -7.27 -0.93 14.52
N GLU A 173 -6.91 -0.26 15.61
CA GLU A 173 -6.13 -0.87 16.69
C GLU A 173 -6.91 -1.93 17.46
N ILE A 174 -8.18 -1.69 17.77
CA ILE A 174 -9.06 -2.70 18.39
C ILE A 174 -9.18 -3.93 17.49
N LEU A 175 -9.37 -3.74 16.18
CA LEU A 175 -9.40 -4.83 15.19
C LEU A 175 -8.07 -5.58 15.14
N ARG A 176 -6.94 -4.88 15.21
CA ARG A 176 -5.61 -5.48 15.25
C ARG A 176 -5.44 -6.34 16.49
N GLN A 177 -5.72 -5.81 17.68
CA GLN A 177 -5.61 -6.55 18.94
C GLN A 177 -6.50 -7.79 18.95
N TRP A 178 -7.77 -7.67 18.53
CA TRP A 178 -8.71 -8.79 18.46
C TRP A 178 -8.26 -9.88 17.48
N SER A 179 -7.72 -9.51 16.32
CA SER A 179 -7.36 -10.48 15.27
C SER A 179 -5.95 -11.06 15.41
N THR A 180 -5.08 -10.43 16.21
CA THR A 180 -3.71 -10.90 16.42
C THR A 180 -3.70 -12.24 17.17
N LEU A 181 -3.16 -13.28 16.51
CA LEU A 181 -3.10 -14.67 17.04
C LEU A 181 -4.45 -15.24 17.50
N HIS A 182 -5.55 -14.74 16.94
CA HIS A 182 -6.87 -15.28 17.24
C HIS A 182 -6.94 -16.76 16.83
N PRO A 183 -7.31 -17.69 17.74
CA PRO A 183 -7.20 -19.14 17.50
C PRO A 183 -8.05 -19.63 16.32
N GLU A 184 -9.24 -19.08 16.10
CA GLU A 184 -10.10 -19.43 14.97
C GLU A 184 -9.58 -18.87 13.62
N PHE A 185 -8.71 -17.85 13.63
CA PHE A 185 -8.31 -17.13 12.41
C PHE A 185 -6.87 -17.42 11.98
N ALA A 186 -6.19 -18.34 12.66
CA ALA A 186 -4.81 -18.70 12.37
C ALA A 186 -4.67 -19.46 11.03
N PHE A 187 -5.70 -20.21 10.63
CA PHE A 187 -5.71 -21.10 9.45
C PHE A 187 -6.95 -20.88 8.58
N LEU A 188 -7.17 -19.66 8.14
CA LEU A 188 -8.25 -19.34 7.19
C LEU A 188 -8.01 -20.02 5.83
N PRO A 189 -9.03 -20.20 4.99
CA PRO A 189 -8.84 -20.74 3.64
C PRO A 189 -7.81 -19.98 2.81
N ARG A 190 -7.71 -18.65 2.99
CA ARG A 190 -6.73 -17.79 2.33
C ARG A 190 -6.52 -16.52 3.16
N LYS A 191 -5.44 -15.73 2.82
CA LYS A 191 -5.18 -14.40 3.38
C LYS A 191 -6.45 -13.55 3.38
N PHE A 192 -6.70 -12.84 4.47
CA PHE A 192 -7.88 -12.01 4.69
C PHE A 192 -7.45 -10.58 5.00
N LYS A 193 -8.00 -9.61 4.30
CA LYS A 193 -7.58 -8.20 4.38
C LYS A 193 -8.74 -7.33 4.81
N ILE A 194 -8.50 -6.47 5.79
CA ILE A 194 -9.47 -5.48 6.26
C ILE A 194 -8.87 -4.08 6.02
N ALA A 195 -9.70 -3.17 5.52
CA ALA A 195 -9.39 -1.75 5.44
C ALA A 195 -10.51 -0.94 6.08
N ILE A 196 -10.16 0.18 6.72
CA ILE A 196 -11.09 1.06 7.38
C ILE A 196 -10.84 2.51 6.96
N SER A 197 -11.91 3.24 6.61
CA SER A 197 -11.88 4.69 6.34
C SER A 197 -12.81 5.41 7.32
N GLY A 198 -12.35 6.53 7.87
CA GLY A 198 -13.11 7.38 8.80
C GLY A 198 -13.46 8.74 8.21
N ALA A 199 -13.15 8.99 6.95
CA ALA A 199 -13.40 10.24 6.24
C ALA A 199 -14.53 10.10 5.21
N VAL A 200 -14.99 11.20 4.65
CA VAL A 200 -15.99 11.20 3.56
C VAL A 200 -15.37 10.56 2.32
N GLU A 201 -14.15 10.96 1.98
CA GLU A 201 -13.37 10.35 0.88
C GLU A 201 -12.77 9.01 1.32
N ASP A 202 -12.93 7.97 0.51
CA ASP A 202 -12.30 6.65 0.74
C ASP A 202 -10.87 6.62 0.19
N ARG A 203 -9.90 7.03 1.00
CA ARG A 203 -8.47 6.93 0.70
C ARG A 203 -7.85 5.58 1.07
N ALA A 204 -8.64 4.66 1.61
CA ALA A 204 -8.18 3.32 2.00
C ALA A 204 -8.58 2.22 1.02
N ALA A 205 -9.23 2.56 -0.11
CA ALA A 205 -9.73 1.64 -1.12
C ALA A 205 -10.55 0.49 -0.49
N THR A 206 -11.46 0.82 0.44
CA THR A 206 -12.19 -0.15 1.27
C THR A 206 -12.95 -1.17 0.46
N ALA A 207 -13.56 -0.77 -0.67
CA ALA A 207 -14.31 -1.65 -1.56
C ALA A 207 -13.45 -2.73 -2.25
N TRP A 208 -12.12 -2.58 -2.27
CA TRP A 208 -11.17 -3.54 -2.83
C TRP A 208 -10.64 -4.56 -1.81
N HIS A 209 -11.20 -4.61 -0.61
CA HIS A 209 -10.74 -5.48 0.48
C HIS A 209 -11.71 -6.64 0.75
N ASP A 210 -11.22 -7.71 1.41
CA ASP A 210 -12.07 -8.83 1.84
C ASP A 210 -13.18 -8.33 2.79
N VAL A 211 -12.83 -7.33 3.63
CA VAL A 211 -13.77 -6.48 4.36
C VAL A 211 -13.34 -5.02 4.22
N GLY A 212 -14.26 -4.18 3.81
CA GLY A 212 -14.16 -2.73 3.82
C GLY A 212 -15.11 -2.13 4.85
N LEU A 213 -14.56 -1.28 5.72
CA LEU A 213 -15.31 -0.58 6.76
C LEU A 213 -15.28 0.93 6.49
N HIS A 214 -16.43 1.52 6.28
CA HIS A 214 -16.54 2.96 6.15
C HIS A 214 -17.32 3.52 7.33
N VAL A 215 -16.68 4.38 8.13
CA VAL A 215 -17.32 5.03 9.27
C VAL A 215 -18.33 6.05 8.77
N LEU A 216 -19.49 6.06 9.39
CA LEU A 216 -20.54 7.01 9.06
C LEU A 216 -21.36 7.38 10.32
N ARG A 217 -22.18 8.43 10.20
CA ARG A 217 -23.19 8.77 11.19
C ARG A 217 -24.57 8.54 10.59
N ASN A 218 -25.46 7.93 11.37
CA ASN A 218 -26.86 7.83 10.98
C ASN A 218 -27.62 9.14 11.18
N ALA A 219 -28.91 9.17 10.84
CA ALA A 219 -29.75 10.34 10.99
C ALA A 219 -29.87 10.84 12.45
N ALA A 220 -29.65 9.99 13.44
CA ALA A 220 -29.62 10.35 14.85
C ALA A 220 -28.22 10.86 15.32
N GLY A 221 -27.23 10.91 14.43
CA GLY A 221 -25.87 11.31 14.74
C GLY A 221 -24.99 10.20 15.36
N GLU A 222 -25.52 8.99 15.50
CA GLU A 222 -24.79 7.85 16.06
C GLU A 222 -23.73 7.35 15.09
N VAL A 223 -22.56 6.98 15.64
CA VAL A 223 -21.44 6.43 14.88
C VAL A 223 -21.68 4.96 14.58
N GLY A 224 -21.37 4.56 13.37
CA GLY A 224 -21.42 3.17 12.95
C GLY A 224 -20.59 2.94 11.69
N PHE A 225 -20.72 1.74 11.14
CA PHE A 225 -20.01 1.32 9.93
C PHE A 225 -20.97 0.90 8.84
N ARG A 226 -20.71 1.35 7.62
CA ARG A 226 -21.10 0.61 6.43
C ARG A 226 -20.10 -0.52 6.25
N VAL A 227 -20.60 -1.74 6.13
CA VAL A 227 -19.74 -2.93 6.02
C VAL A 227 -19.86 -3.51 4.61
N MET A 228 -18.75 -3.52 3.90
CA MET A 228 -18.60 -4.17 2.59
C MET A 228 -17.83 -5.46 2.76
N VAL A 229 -18.21 -6.52 2.06
CA VAL A 229 -17.54 -7.82 2.12
C VAL A 229 -17.38 -8.41 0.71
N GLY A 230 -16.31 -9.16 0.51
CA GLY A 230 -16.07 -9.88 -0.72
C GLY A 230 -15.38 -9.08 -1.82
N GLY A 231 -14.74 -7.97 -1.47
CA GLY A 231 -13.85 -7.25 -2.37
C GLY A 231 -12.49 -7.93 -2.53
N GLY A 232 -11.79 -7.54 -3.57
CA GLY A 232 -10.39 -7.94 -3.74
C GLY A 232 -9.91 -8.01 -5.16
N MET A 233 -8.64 -7.74 -5.31
CA MET A 233 -7.87 -7.82 -6.56
C MET A 233 -7.38 -9.26 -6.83
N GLY A 234 -6.56 -9.45 -7.80
CA GLY A 234 -6.03 -10.75 -8.23
C GLY A 234 -6.70 -11.23 -9.52
N ARG A 235 -6.62 -12.53 -9.84
CA ARG A 235 -7.10 -13.09 -11.13
C ARG A 235 -8.53 -12.69 -11.51
N THR A 236 -9.41 -12.52 -10.52
CA THR A 236 -10.79 -12.10 -10.71
C THR A 236 -11.04 -10.90 -9.80
N PRO A 237 -10.85 -9.66 -10.28
CA PRO A 237 -11.12 -8.47 -9.48
C PRO A 237 -12.63 -8.39 -9.19
N ILE A 238 -12.97 -8.12 -7.93
CA ILE A 238 -14.35 -7.98 -7.47
C ILE A 238 -14.41 -6.81 -6.50
N ILE A 239 -15.39 -5.95 -6.68
CA ILE A 239 -15.74 -4.90 -5.73
C ILE A 239 -16.58 -5.51 -4.62
N GLY A 240 -16.31 -5.16 -3.36
CA GLY A 240 -17.06 -5.63 -2.20
C GLY A 240 -18.53 -5.24 -2.28
N SER A 241 -19.38 -6.16 -1.84
CA SER A 241 -20.83 -5.89 -1.71
C SER A 241 -21.11 -5.31 -0.33
N ILE A 242 -21.97 -4.30 -0.26
CA ILE A 242 -22.48 -3.80 1.01
C ILE A 242 -23.41 -4.87 1.58
N ILE A 243 -23.04 -5.41 2.76
CA ILE A 243 -23.87 -6.41 3.47
C ILE A 243 -24.56 -5.82 4.69
N ARG A 244 -24.13 -4.63 5.11
CA ARG A 244 -24.75 -3.88 6.20
C ARG A 244 -24.57 -2.38 5.94
N GLU A 245 -25.67 -1.64 5.80
CA GLU A 245 -25.64 -0.19 5.56
C GLU A 245 -25.23 0.59 6.81
N PHE A 246 -25.66 0.13 7.98
CA PHE A 246 -25.29 0.68 9.28
C PHE A 246 -25.18 -0.41 10.32
N LEU A 247 -23.99 -0.53 10.91
CA LEU A 247 -23.70 -1.37 12.06
C LEU A 247 -23.24 -0.46 13.19
N PRO A 248 -23.87 -0.47 14.38
CA PRO A 248 -23.38 0.29 15.53
C PRO A 248 -21.91 -0.02 15.81
N TRP A 249 -21.11 1.01 16.08
CA TRP A 249 -19.65 0.90 16.20
C TRP A 249 -19.19 -0.17 17.20
N ASN A 250 -19.92 -0.33 18.31
CA ASN A 250 -19.58 -1.26 19.38
C ASN A 250 -19.83 -2.72 19.04
N GLN A 251 -20.51 -3.01 17.91
CA GLN A 251 -20.82 -4.36 17.46
C GLN A 251 -19.88 -4.87 16.37
N ILE A 252 -18.89 -4.07 15.98
CA ILE A 252 -18.05 -4.41 14.82
C ILE A 252 -17.32 -5.75 14.99
N LEU A 253 -16.79 -6.06 16.17
CA LEU A 253 -16.07 -7.31 16.41
C LEU A 253 -17.00 -8.53 16.36
N ASN A 254 -18.19 -8.47 16.99
CA ASN A 254 -19.19 -9.54 16.93
C ASN A 254 -19.63 -9.81 15.48
N PHE A 255 -19.82 -8.75 14.70
CA PHE A 255 -20.24 -8.89 13.30
C PHE A 255 -19.11 -9.46 12.42
N LEU A 256 -17.88 -8.98 12.58
CA LEU A 256 -16.73 -9.49 11.82
C LEU A 256 -16.41 -10.94 12.20
N GLU A 257 -16.61 -11.32 13.45
CA GLU A 257 -16.50 -12.73 13.85
C GLU A 257 -17.50 -13.61 13.10
N ALA A 258 -18.74 -13.17 12.94
CA ALA A 258 -19.72 -13.88 12.12
C ALA A 258 -19.27 -13.99 10.65
N VAL A 259 -18.78 -12.89 10.05
CA VAL A 259 -18.25 -12.86 8.68
C VAL A 259 -17.12 -13.88 8.51
N VAL A 260 -16.14 -13.86 9.43
CA VAL A 260 -14.96 -14.73 9.33
C VAL A 260 -15.31 -16.19 9.64
N ARG A 261 -16.19 -16.48 10.59
CA ARG A 261 -16.68 -17.84 10.88
C ARG A 261 -17.39 -18.47 9.68
N VAL A 262 -18.31 -17.74 9.05
CA VAL A 262 -18.99 -18.21 7.83
C VAL A 262 -17.97 -18.47 6.72
N TYR A 263 -17.02 -17.55 6.52
CA TYR A 263 -15.95 -17.76 5.56
C TYR A 263 -15.05 -18.96 5.93
N ASN A 264 -14.68 -19.13 7.19
CA ASN A 264 -13.83 -20.23 7.64
C ASN A 264 -14.51 -21.60 7.47
N ARG A 265 -15.85 -21.64 7.62
CA ARG A 265 -16.69 -22.84 7.48
C ARG A 265 -16.90 -23.23 6.01
N PHE A 266 -17.18 -22.28 5.12
CA PHE A 266 -17.60 -22.54 3.75
C PHE A 266 -16.57 -22.16 2.67
N GLY A 267 -15.52 -21.44 3.04
CA GLY A 267 -14.43 -21.07 2.12
C GLY A 267 -13.66 -22.29 1.62
N ARG A 268 -13.39 -22.33 0.32
CA ARG A 268 -12.70 -23.48 -0.32
C ARG A 268 -11.26 -23.59 0.16
N ARG A 269 -10.81 -24.83 0.45
CA ARG A 269 -9.42 -25.15 0.83
C ARG A 269 -8.73 -26.06 -0.18
N ASP A 270 -9.49 -26.74 -1.02
CA ASP A 270 -9.04 -27.64 -2.08
C ASP A 270 -8.40 -26.91 -3.26
N ASN A 271 -8.77 -25.64 -3.49
CA ASN A 271 -8.28 -24.86 -4.63
C ASN A 271 -7.87 -23.45 -4.19
N LYS A 272 -6.55 -23.22 -4.08
CA LYS A 272 -5.96 -21.94 -3.65
C LYS A 272 -6.38 -20.72 -4.51
N TYR A 273 -6.78 -20.93 -5.76
CA TYR A 273 -7.23 -19.86 -6.65
C TYR A 273 -8.68 -19.45 -6.42
N LYS A 274 -9.47 -20.33 -5.81
CA LYS A 274 -10.88 -20.10 -5.47
C LYS A 274 -11.11 -19.95 -3.95
N ALA A 275 -10.05 -19.85 -3.17
CA ALA A 275 -10.10 -19.86 -1.70
C ALA A 275 -10.42 -18.49 -1.07
N ARG A 276 -10.31 -17.37 -1.79
CA ARG A 276 -10.62 -16.03 -1.24
C ARG A 276 -12.12 -15.87 -0.98
N ILE A 277 -12.46 -15.11 0.08
CA ILE A 277 -13.86 -14.85 0.49
C ILE A 277 -14.69 -14.26 -0.66
N LYS A 278 -14.13 -13.41 -1.50
CA LYS A 278 -14.82 -12.80 -2.65
C LYS A 278 -15.44 -13.83 -3.61
N ILE A 279 -14.84 -15.02 -3.72
CA ILE A 279 -15.37 -16.09 -4.56
C ILE A 279 -16.59 -16.72 -3.89
N LEU A 280 -16.54 -16.93 -2.56
CA LEU A 280 -17.68 -17.41 -1.79
C LEU A 280 -18.85 -16.42 -1.84
N VAL A 281 -18.59 -15.15 -1.53
CA VAL A 281 -19.62 -14.10 -1.55
C VAL A 281 -20.27 -13.99 -2.93
N LYS A 282 -19.48 -14.02 -4.01
CA LYS A 282 -20.01 -13.95 -5.38
C LYS A 282 -20.86 -15.19 -5.74
N ALA A 283 -20.47 -16.37 -5.26
CA ALA A 283 -21.15 -17.61 -5.57
C ALA A 283 -22.50 -17.74 -4.82
N GLU A 284 -22.51 -17.38 -3.54
CA GLU A 284 -23.66 -17.56 -2.66
C GLU A 284 -24.63 -16.36 -2.65
N GLY A 285 -24.12 -15.15 -2.97
CA GLY A 285 -24.92 -13.93 -3.01
C GLY A 285 -25.68 -13.68 -1.71
N GLN A 286 -27.02 -13.56 -1.78
CA GLN A 286 -27.88 -13.32 -0.62
C GLN A 286 -27.77 -14.41 0.44
N ALA A 287 -27.60 -15.67 0.04
CA ALA A 287 -27.47 -16.78 0.98
C ALA A 287 -26.24 -16.62 1.91
N TYR A 288 -25.15 -16.05 1.41
CA TYR A 288 -24.00 -15.70 2.25
C TYR A 288 -24.36 -14.64 3.29
N ILE A 289 -25.07 -13.59 2.89
CA ILE A 289 -25.50 -12.51 3.79
C ILE A 289 -26.42 -13.06 4.88
N ASP A 290 -27.38 -13.91 4.51
CA ASP A 290 -28.32 -14.55 5.44
C ASP A 290 -27.59 -15.44 6.45
N GLN A 291 -26.55 -16.17 6.03
CA GLN A 291 -25.72 -17.00 6.91
C GLN A 291 -24.90 -16.13 7.88
N VAL A 292 -24.33 -15.01 7.41
CA VAL A 292 -23.62 -14.06 8.29
C VAL A 292 -24.58 -13.48 9.32
N GLU A 293 -25.77 -13.08 8.90
CA GLU A 293 -26.79 -12.55 9.82
C GLU A 293 -27.21 -13.58 10.85
N ALA A 294 -27.48 -14.83 10.43
CA ALA A 294 -27.84 -15.90 11.34
C ALA A 294 -26.73 -16.19 12.37
N GLU A 295 -25.46 -16.22 11.93
CA GLU A 295 -24.33 -16.40 12.84
C GLU A 295 -24.16 -15.20 13.78
N TYR A 296 -24.36 -13.96 13.29
CA TYR A 296 -24.32 -12.77 14.12
C TYR A 296 -25.40 -12.79 15.20
N GLN A 297 -26.64 -13.15 14.87
CA GLN A 297 -27.73 -13.31 15.83
C GLN A 297 -27.44 -14.43 16.85
N ARG A 298 -26.79 -15.50 16.42
CA ARG A 298 -26.33 -16.57 17.33
C ARG A 298 -25.27 -16.04 18.32
N ILE A 299 -24.30 -15.26 17.86
CA ILE A 299 -23.28 -14.63 18.72
C ILE A 299 -23.94 -13.71 19.75
N LEU A 300 -24.91 -12.89 19.33
CA LEU A 300 -25.61 -11.99 20.23
C LEU A 300 -26.44 -12.71 21.29
N SER A 301 -27.18 -13.75 20.91
CA SER A 301 -28.19 -14.40 21.78
C SER A 301 -27.65 -15.59 22.56
N GLN A 302 -26.80 -16.43 21.94
CA GLN A 302 -26.31 -17.67 22.58
C GLN A 302 -24.93 -17.48 23.22
N ASP A 303 -24.03 -16.75 22.56
CA ASP A 303 -22.69 -16.52 23.08
C ASP A 303 -22.63 -15.28 24.00
N GLY A 304 -23.70 -14.50 24.11
CA GLY A 304 -23.78 -13.32 24.98
C GLY A 304 -23.01 -12.11 24.47
N ALA A 305 -22.82 -12.00 23.14
CA ALA A 305 -22.12 -10.89 22.50
C ALA A 305 -20.73 -10.59 23.11
N PRO A 306 -19.81 -11.58 23.16
CA PRO A 306 -18.58 -11.52 23.98
C PRO A 306 -17.61 -10.43 23.54
N HIS A 307 -17.72 -9.95 22.29
CA HIS A 307 -16.85 -8.96 21.70
C HIS A 307 -17.52 -7.59 21.52
N THR A 308 -18.58 -7.31 22.28
CA THR A 308 -19.18 -5.98 22.31
C THR A 308 -18.19 -4.98 22.93
N ILE A 309 -17.78 -3.97 22.15
CA ILE A 309 -16.82 -2.98 22.61
C ILE A 309 -17.53 -2.06 23.60
N SER A 310 -17.03 -2.01 24.84
CA SER A 310 -17.52 -1.05 25.83
C SER A 310 -16.98 0.36 25.54
N GLN A 311 -17.68 1.39 26.00
CA GLN A 311 -17.20 2.77 25.91
C GLN A 311 -15.83 2.91 26.61
N ALA A 312 -15.67 2.28 27.77
CA ALA A 312 -14.40 2.31 28.53
C ALA A 312 -13.23 1.70 27.73
N GLU A 313 -13.48 0.62 26.98
CA GLU A 313 -12.44 0.02 26.14
C GLU A 313 -12.10 0.90 24.93
N PHE A 314 -13.10 1.50 24.28
CA PHE A 314 -12.88 2.45 23.21
C PHE A 314 -12.09 3.68 23.71
N ASP A 315 -12.46 4.23 24.85
CA ASP A 315 -11.77 5.38 25.46
C ASP A 315 -10.32 5.03 25.84
N ARG A 316 -10.09 3.84 26.39
CA ARG A 316 -8.76 3.33 26.72
C ARG A 316 -7.85 3.28 25.49
N VAL A 317 -8.34 2.76 24.39
CA VAL A 317 -7.57 2.68 23.14
C VAL A 317 -7.39 4.05 22.52
N SER A 318 -8.44 4.86 22.48
CA SER A 318 -8.43 6.21 21.90
C SER A 318 -7.45 7.14 22.62
N ALA A 319 -7.29 7.00 23.94
CA ALA A 319 -6.33 7.78 24.71
C ALA A 319 -4.88 7.60 24.26
N ASN A 320 -4.55 6.45 23.61
CA ASN A 320 -3.21 6.20 23.07
C ASN A 320 -2.96 6.88 21.71
N PHE A 321 -3.97 7.54 21.13
CA PHE A 321 -3.87 8.31 19.88
C PHE A 321 -3.95 9.82 20.10
N ALA A 322 -3.64 10.30 21.29
CA ALA A 322 -3.66 11.74 21.58
C ALA A 322 -2.83 12.52 20.55
N PRO A 323 -3.36 13.63 20.00
CA PRO A 323 -2.58 14.52 19.13
C PRO A 323 -1.32 15.00 19.84
N PRO A 324 -0.21 15.20 19.13
CA PRO A 324 1.00 15.75 19.75
C PRO A 324 0.76 17.17 20.25
N THR A 325 1.40 17.50 21.38
CA THR A 325 1.42 18.87 21.87
C THR A 325 2.42 19.67 21.03
N LEU A 326 1.93 20.40 20.06
CA LEU A 326 2.76 21.25 19.21
C LEU A 326 2.75 22.68 19.77
N ALA A 327 3.91 23.27 19.93
CA ALA A 327 4.05 24.69 20.24
C ALA A 327 3.79 25.55 18.99
N ILE A 328 2.57 25.47 18.45
CA ILE A 328 2.19 26.27 17.28
C ILE A 328 1.96 27.70 17.77
N LYS A 329 2.94 28.54 17.57
CA LYS A 329 2.78 30.00 17.67
C LYS A 329 2.93 30.54 16.26
N PRO A 330 1.84 30.82 15.53
CA PRO A 330 1.98 31.49 14.23
C PRO A 330 2.69 32.82 14.48
N ALA A 331 3.87 32.96 13.87
CA ALA A 331 4.66 34.18 13.95
C ALA A 331 3.95 35.36 13.26
N VAL A 332 3.00 35.04 12.36
CA VAL A 332 2.26 35.98 11.53
C VAL A 332 0.80 35.52 11.40
N SER A 333 -0.10 36.42 10.96
CA SER A 333 -1.49 36.03 10.64
C SER A 333 -1.55 35.05 9.45
N GLU A 334 -2.66 34.31 9.32
CA GLU A 334 -2.89 33.39 8.18
C GLU A 334 -2.77 34.08 6.82
N GLU A 335 -3.27 35.31 6.70
CA GLU A 335 -3.21 36.11 5.47
C GLU A 335 -1.76 36.44 5.09
N VAL A 336 -0.95 36.86 6.08
CA VAL A 336 0.48 37.17 5.87
C VAL A 336 1.24 35.89 5.50
N LEU A 337 0.98 34.77 6.18
CA LEU A 337 1.61 33.50 5.86
C LEU A 337 1.23 33.03 4.45
N HIS A 338 -0.04 33.13 4.09
CA HIS A 338 -0.49 32.78 2.74
C HIS A 338 0.20 33.63 1.66
N ALA A 339 0.31 34.96 1.88
CA ALA A 339 1.03 35.83 0.98
C ALA A 339 2.52 35.47 0.86
N GLN A 340 3.18 35.11 1.96
CA GLN A 340 4.58 34.67 1.96
C GLN A 340 4.77 33.37 1.19
N LEU A 341 3.87 32.40 1.32
CA LEU A 341 3.92 31.14 0.59
C LEU A 341 3.68 31.34 -0.92
N ILE A 342 2.77 32.24 -1.30
CA ILE A 342 2.56 32.62 -2.71
C ILE A 342 3.85 33.25 -3.28
N GLN A 343 4.44 34.23 -2.58
CA GLN A 343 5.67 34.87 -3.00
C GLN A 343 6.81 33.86 -3.16
N ALA A 344 6.99 32.93 -2.21
CA ALA A 344 7.99 31.88 -2.31
C ALA A 344 7.75 30.95 -3.53
N GLY A 345 6.48 30.73 -3.89
CA GLY A 345 6.09 29.98 -5.09
C GLY A 345 6.37 30.73 -6.40
N GLU A 346 6.25 32.06 -6.41
CA GLU A 346 6.64 32.91 -7.55
C GLU A 346 8.16 32.91 -7.78
N GLU A 347 8.93 32.83 -6.69
CA GLU A 347 10.40 32.77 -6.73
C GLU A 347 10.93 31.37 -7.12
N ASP A 348 10.25 30.28 -6.72
CA ASP A 348 10.58 28.87 -7.07
C ASP A 348 9.34 28.14 -7.60
N LYS A 349 9.23 28.01 -8.93
CA LYS A 349 8.14 27.29 -9.62
C LYS A 349 8.01 25.85 -9.11
N ASN A 350 9.12 25.19 -8.75
CA ASN A 350 9.07 23.82 -8.25
C ASN A 350 8.56 23.76 -6.81
N PHE A 351 8.80 24.80 -5.99
CA PHE A 351 8.14 24.91 -4.69
C PHE A 351 6.62 25.10 -4.83
N ALA A 352 6.18 25.94 -5.76
CA ALA A 352 4.74 26.11 -6.03
C ALA A 352 4.09 24.79 -6.45
N ARG A 353 4.72 24.05 -7.33
CA ARG A 353 4.29 22.72 -7.78
C ARG A 353 4.26 21.70 -6.64
N TRP A 354 5.28 21.71 -5.80
CA TRP A 354 5.34 20.85 -4.63
C TRP A 354 4.23 21.18 -3.63
N MET A 355 3.95 22.47 -3.41
CA MET A 355 2.81 22.91 -2.60
C MET A 355 1.49 22.40 -3.16
N GLN A 356 1.32 22.40 -4.46
CA GLN A 356 0.11 21.95 -5.12
C GLN A 356 -0.10 20.42 -4.99
N GLN A 357 0.95 19.63 -5.17
CA GLN A 357 0.82 18.17 -5.25
C GLN A 357 1.13 17.43 -3.95
N ASN A 358 2.11 17.91 -3.18
CA ASN A 358 2.60 17.18 -2.02
C ASN A 358 2.00 17.66 -0.69
N VAL A 359 1.31 18.82 -0.68
CA VAL A 359 0.80 19.44 0.54
C VAL A 359 -0.72 19.45 0.54
N ALA A 360 -1.30 18.76 1.52
CA ALA A 360 -2.75 18.73 1.71
C ALA A 360 -3.19 19.54 2.94
N ALA A 361 -4.43 19.98 2.92
CA ALA A 361 -5.06 20.66 4.05
C ALA A 361 -5.17 19.73 5.27
N HIS A 362 -4.97 20.30 6.45
CA HIS A 362 -5.12 19.64 7.73
C HIS A 362 -6.34 20.22 8.45
N ARG A 363 -7.05 19.41 9.27
CA ARG A 363 -8.22 19.90 10.06
C ARG A 363 -7.89 21.07 11.00
N ASN A 364 -6.63 21.21 11.42
CA ASN A 364 -6.13 22.41 12.08
C ASN A 364 -5.54 23.34 11.00
N PRO A 365 -6.07 24.57 10.82
CA PRO A 365 -5.66 25.47 9.73
C PRO A 365 -4.20 25.92 9.79
N HIS A 366 -3.55 25.82 10.95
CA HIS A 366 -2.13 26.16 11.12
C HIS A 366 -1.19 25.03 10.72
N LEU A 367 -1.71 23.84 10.42
CA LEU A 367 -0.95 22.67 10.03
C LEU A 367 -1.21 22.27 8.58
N ARG A 368 -0.32 21.43 8.05
CA ARG A 368 -0.45 20.80 6.73
C ARG A 368 -0.06 19.33 6.84
N ILE A 369 -0.58 18.55 5.92
CA ILE A 369 -0.21 17.16 5.70
C ILE A 369 0.73 17.14 4.49
N VAL A 370 1.94 16.64 4.64
CA VAL A 370 2.95 16.66 3.58
C VAL A 370 3.35 15.26 3.18
N THR A 371 3.29 14.96 1.89
CA THR A 371 3.73 13.68 1.33
C THR A 371 5.14 13.79 0.76
N LEU A 372 6.04 12.96 1.27
CA LEU A 372 7.39 12.76 0.75
C LEU A 372 7.34 11.70 -0.35
N SER A 373 7.78 12.04 -1.56
CA SER A 373 7.75 11.16 -2.72
C SER A 373 8.94 10.20 -2.74
N PHE A 374 8.68 8.90 -2.65
CA PHE A 374 9.68 7.84 -2.84
C PHE A 374 9.64 7.28 -4.27
N LYS A 375 9.66 8.20 -5.25
CA LYS A 375 9.61 7.94 -6.71
C LYS A 375 10.76 8.63 -7.43
N ARG A 376 11.98 8.46 -6.88
CA ARG A 376 13.19 9.05 -7.46
C ARG A 376 13.55 8.33 -8.77
N LEU A 377 14.00 9.10 -9.76
CA LEU A 377 14.56 8.53 -10.99
C LEU A 377 15.76 7.63 -10.67
N GLY A 378 15.81 6.44 -11.28
CA GLY A 378 16.85 5.43 -11.05
C GLY A 378 16.65 4.60 -9.77
N GLN A 379 15.54 4.79 -9.04
CA GLN A 379 15.17 4.01 -7.86
C GLN A 379 13.79 3.37 -8.09
N ALA A 380 13.61 2.14 -7.62
CA ALA A 380 12.31 1.47 -7.75
C ALA A 380 11.23 2.22 -6.93
N PRO A 381 9.99 2.32 -7.45
CA PRO A 381 8.91 2.98 -6.74
C PRO A 381 8.68 2.38 -5.35
N GLY A 382 8.68 3.23 -4.32
CA GLY A 382 8.48 2.82 -2.94
C GLY A 382 9.73 2.30 -2.22
N ASP A 383 10.87 2.24 -2.88
CA ASP A 383 12.13 1.88 -2.21
C ASP A 383 12.69 3.10 -1.46
N ALA A 384 13.19 2.86 -0.26
CA ALA A 384 13.86 3.84 0.59
C ALA A 384 15.21 3.29 1.04
N THR A 385 16.31 3.92 0.66
CA THR A 385 17.64 3.55 1.14
C THR A 385 17.74 3.75 2.66
N ALA A 386 18.73 3.12 3.28
CA ALA A 386 18.99 3.31 4.72
C ALA A 386 19.15 4.80 5.06
N ASP A 387 19.89 5.56 4.25
CA ASP A 387 20.08 6.99 4.48
C ASP A 387 18.80 7.81 4.28
N GLN A 388 17.92 7.43 3.34
CA GLN A 388 16.61 8.05 3.18
C GLN A 388 15.68 7.76 4.36
N LEU A 389 15.72 6.55 4.94
CA LEU A 389 14.95 6.20 6.13
C LEU A 389 15.44 6.98 7.37
N ASP A 390 16.75 7.10 7.58
CA ASP A 390 17.33 7.94 8.65
C ASP A 390 16.97 9.42 8.45
N ALA A 391 17.06 9.91 7.23
CA ALA A 391 16.70 11.28 6.90
C ALA A 391 15.19 11.53 7.10
N ALA A 392 14.32 10.58 6.73
CA ALA A 392 12.89 10.67 7.00
C ALA A 392 12.60 10.72 8.52
N ALA A 393 13.37 9.98 9.33
CA ALA A 393 13.27 10.08 10.79
C ALA A 393 13.64 11.49 11.31
N VAL A 394 14.68 12.10 10.75
CA VAL A 394 15.07 13.48 11.09
C VAL A 394 13.99 14.48 10.67
N LEU A 395 13.43 14.35 9.46
CA LEU A 395 12.34 15.21 9.00
C LEU A 395 11.08 15.04 9.88
N ALA A 396 10.74 13.81 10.28
CA ALA A 396 9.64 13.55 11.18
C ALA A 396 9.83 14.22 12.55
N ASP A 397 11.01 14.10 13.15
CA ASP A 397 11.34 14.76 14.43
C ASP A 397 11.25 16.28 14.32
N GLN A 398 11.77 16.83 13.24
CA GLN A 398 11.94 18.27 13.07
C GLN A 398 10.61 18.96 12.70
N PHE A 399 9.79 18.32 11.87
CA PHE A 399 8.64 18.95 11.24
C PHE A 399 7.29 18.30 11.55
N SER A 400 7.27 17.08 12.13
CA SER A 400 6.03 16.31 12.29
C SER A 400 5.91 15.59 13.63
N ALA A 401 6.44 16.17 14.71
CA ALA A 401 6.40 15.63 16.07
C ALA A 401 6.91 14.17 16.19
N GLY A 402 7.85 13.78 15.34
CA GLY A 402 8.41 12.43 15.30
C GLY A 402 7.51 11.39 14.62
N GLU A 403 6.40 11.79 13.97
CA GLU A 403 5.46 10.89 13.31
C GLU A 403 5.58 10.97 11.79
N ALA A 404 5.58 9.79 11.14
CA ALA A 404 5.41 9.62 9.71
C ALA A 404 4.43 8.47 9.44
N ARG A 405 3.87 8.40 8.24
CA ARG A 405 2.91 7.36 7.86
C ARG A 405 3.19 6.83 6.47
N VAL A 406 3.13 5.53 6.30
CA VAL A 406 3.21 4.87 4.99
C VAL A 406 1.86 5.04 4.28
N SER A 407 1.86 5.59 3.06
CA SER A 407 0.65 5.68 2.23
C SER A 407 0.40 4.39 1.46
N HIS A 408 -0.82 4.25 0.91
CA HIS A 408 -1.16 3.18 -0.02
C HIS A 408 -0.37 3.27 -1.33
N ASP A 409 0.10 4.46 -1.70
CA ASP A 409 0.86 4.76 -2.91
C ASP A 409 2.37 4.62 -2.74
N GLN A 410 2.82 3.90 -1.70
CA GLN A 410 4.24 3.63 -1.44
C GLN A 410 5.08 4.90 -1.20
N ASN A 411 4.51 5.89 -0.50
CA ASN A 411 5.16 7.12 -0.07
C ASN A 411 5.12 7.25 1.46
N LEU A 412 5.77 8.28 2.02
CA LEU A 412 5.64 8.67 3.42
C LEU A 412 4.92 10.01 3.57
N VAL A 413 4.03 10.07 4.56
CA VAL A 413 3.25 11.25 4.91
C VAL A 413 3.71 11.78 6.26
N LEU A 414 3.95 13.08 6.36
CA LEU A 414 4.19 13.84 7.58
C LEU A 414 2.90 14.55 7.97
N PRO A 415 2.15 14.08 9.00
CA PRO A 415 0.81 14.58 9.27
C PRO A 415 0.72 15.89 10.05
N TRP A 416 1.81 16.39 10.65
CA TRP A 416 1.77 17.48 11.63
C TRP A 416 2.65 18.68 11.27
N VAL A 417 2.81 19.00 10.00
CA VAL A 417 3.73 20.06 9.56
C VAL A 417 3.13 21.44 9.77
N ALA A 418 3.82 22.30 10.53
CA ALA A 418 3.41 23.69 10.67
C ALA A 418 3.51 24.42 9.32
N ALA A 419 2.48 25.21 8.98
CA ALA A 419 2.37 25.81 7.65
C ALA A 419 3.52 26.82 7.35
N ASP A 420 4.06 27.47 8.37
CA ASP A 420 5.21 28.38 8.27
C ASP A 420 6.55 27.65 8.07
N GLN A 421 6.59 26.33 8.34
CA GLN A 421 7.77 25.49 8.15
C GLN A 421 7.86 24.86 6.74
N LEU A 422 6.86 25.04 5.89
CA LEU A 422 6.81 24.42 4.55
C LEU A 422 8.02 24.77 3.68
N PRO A 423 8.52 26.04 3.61
CA PRO A 423 9.71 26.33 2.82
C PRO A 423 10.96 25.61 3.34
N ALA A 424 11.14 25.54 4.66
CA ALA A 424 12.28 24.86 5.27
C ALA A 424 12.22 23.34 5.05
N LEU A 425 11.03 22.73 5.22
CA LEU A 425 10.82 21.32 4.93
C LEU A 425 11.07 21.00 3.45
N TYR A 426 10.59 21.85 2.52
CA TYR A 426 10.82 21.65 1.10
C TYR A 426 12.32 21.61 0.76
N GLN A 427 13.11 22.57 1.28
CA GLN A 427 14.56 22.58 1.02
C GLN A 427 15.25 21.34 1.60
N ALA A 428 14.89 20.92 2.81
CA ALA A 428 15.42 19.70 3.43
C ALA A 428 15.04 18.44 2.63
N ALA A 429 13.77 18.29 2.26
CA ALA A 429 13.27 17.16 1.47
C ALA A 429 13.86 17.13 0.05
N LYS A 430 14.09 18.31 -0.57
CA LYS A 430 14.72 18.45 -1.89
C LYS A 430 16.17 17.97 -1.86
N ALA A 431 16.93 18.32 -0.82
CA ALA A 431 18.31 17.87 -0.64
C ALA A 431 18.41 16.32 -0.52
N LEU A 432 17.35 15.66 -0.03
CA LEU A 432 17.25 14.20 0.13
C LEU A 432 16.64 13.50 -1.10
N GLY A 433 16.18 14.27 -2.09
CA GLY A 433 15.53 13.73 -3.29
C GLY A 433 14.12 13.16 -3.07
N VAL A 434 13.42 13.61 -2.01
CA VAL A 434 12.04 13.16 -1.67
C VAL A 434 11.00 14.28 -1.81
N ALA A 435 11.37 15.41 -2.39
CA ALA A 435 10.47 16.54 -2.68
C ALA A 435 10.04 16.61 -4.15
N LYS A 436 10.00 15.49 -4.87
CA LYS A 436 9.50 15.48 -6.25
C LYS A 436 8.02 15.89 -6.25
N PRO A 437 7.62 16.92 -7.05
CA PRO A 437 6.25 17.41 -7.09
C PRO A 437 5.40 16.55 -8.02
N ASN A 438 5.20 15.27 -7.67
CA ASN A 438 4.56 14.31 -8.56
C ASN A 438 3.47 13.46 -7.90
N ILE A 439 3.07 13.77 -6.67
CA ILE A 439 2.04 13.00 -5.97
C ILE A 439 0.75 12.98 -6.80
N ARG A 440 0.19 11.77 -7.01
CA ARG A 440 -0.96 11.46 -7.86
C ARG A 440 -0.76 11.71 -9.36
N MET A 441 0.46 12.00 -9.81
CA MET A 441 0.79 12.11 -11.22
C MET A 441 1.30 10.80 -11.80
N LEU A 442 1.42 10.70 -13.10
CA LEU A 442 1.84 9.49 -13.83
C LEU A 442 3.12 8.85 -13.25
N THR A 443 4.09 9.66 -12.79
CA THR A 443 5.35 9.18 -12.20
C THR A 443 5.28 8.90 -10.69
N ASP A 444 4.15 9.14 -10.03
CA ASP A 444 3.86 8.62 -8.68
C ASP A 444 3.36 7.16 -8.75
N MET A 445 3.80 6.44 -9.73
CA MET A 445 3.34 5.09 -10.02
C MET A 445 3.55 4.11 -8.88
N ILE A 446 2.61 3.19 -8.75
CA ILE A 446 2.72 2.03 -7.85
C ILE A 446 3.33 0.86 -8.62
N ALA A 447 4.38 0.25 -8.08
CA ALA A 447 4.94 -0.98 -8.63
C ALA A 447 5.19 -2.02 -7.53
N CYS A 448 4.87 -3.28 -7.82
CA CYS A 448 5.36 -4.38 -6.98
C CYS A 448 6.79 -4.75 -7.40
N PRO A 449 7.56 -5.48 -6.56
CA PRO A 449 8.93 -5.88 -6.92
C PRO A 449 9.02 -6.75 -8.19
N GLY A 450 7.91 -7.39 -8.62
CA GLY A 450 7.86 -8.15 -9.87
C GLY A 450 8.85 -9.29 -9.95
N GLY A 451 9.21 -9.68 -11.20
CA GLY A 451 10.11 -10.78 -11.51
C GLY A 451 11.56 -10.58 -11.06
N ASP A 452 11.93 -9.35 -10.68
CA ASP A 452 13.26 -9.07 -10.16
C ASP A 452 13.51 -9.73 -8.79
N TYR A 453 12.47 -9.85 -7.93
CA TYR A 453 12.59 -10.42 -6.59
C TYR A 453 11.56 -11.52 -6.29
N CYS A 454 10.32 -11.39 -6.81
CA CYS A 454 9.21 -12.26 -6.42
C CYS A 454 9.19 -13.56 -7.22
N ASP A 455 9.24 -14.71 -6.53
CA ASP A 455 9.15 -16.03 -7.14
C ASP A 455 7.80 -16.34 -7.83
N LEU A 456 6.74 -15.60 -7.48
CA LEU A 456 5.41 -15.76 -8.04
C LEU A 456 5.14 -14.87 -9.27
N ALA A 457 6.09 -14.02 -9.66
CA ALA A 457 5.91 -13.09 -10.74
C ALA A 457 6.09 -13.76 -12.12
N ASN A 458 5.29 -13.31 -13.09
CA ASN A 458 5.34 -13.73 -14.48
C ASN A 458 6.21 -12.79 -15.34
N ALA A 459 6.39 -11.55 -14.89
CA ALA A 459 7.21 -10.54 -15.57
C ALA A 459 7.78 -9.55 -14.56
N ARG A 460 8.83 -8.84 -14.97
CA ARG A 460 9.46 -7.78 -14.16
C ARG A 460 8.59 -6.52 -14.18
N SER A 461 8.54 -5.82 -13.05
CA SER A 461 7.81 -4.55 -12.92
C SER A 461 8.78 -3.36 -12.91
N LEU A 462 9.95 -3.53 -12.32
CA LEU A 462 10.88 -2.44 -12.04
C LEU A 462 11.55 -1.86 -13.30
N PRO A 463 12.00 -2.65 -14.29
CA PRO A 463 12.53 -2.11 -15.53
C PRO A 463 11.52 -1.26 -16.27
N LEU A 464 10.25 -1.69 -16.25
CA LEU A 464 9.17 -0.95 -16.88
C LEU A 464 8.88 0.38 -16.15
N ALA A 465 8.83 0.34 -14.81
CA ALA A 465 8.68 1.54 -14.00
C ALA A 465 9.82 2.54 -14.24
N ALA A 466 11.06 2.05 -14.37
CA ALA A 466 12.22 2.88 -14.66
C ALA A 466 12.11 3.56 -16.04
N ALA A 467 11.76 2.80 -17.09
CA ALA A 467 11.62 3.35 -18.44
C ALA A 467 10.49 4.40 -18.54
N ILE A 468 9.35 4.16 -17.89
CA ILE A 468 8.25 5.13 -17.82
C ILE A 468 8.69 6.40 -17.05
N SER A 469 9.40 6.23 -15.91
CA SER A 469 9.89 7.37 -15.14
C SER A 469 10.91 8.20 -15.92
N GLU A 470 11.73 7.56 -16.72
CA GLU A 470 12.71 8.24 -17.58
C GLU A 470 12.04 9.02 -18.71
N ARG A 471 11.03 8.42 -19.38
CA ARG A 471 10.26 9.06 -20.45
C ARG A 471 9.51 10.30 -19.95
N TYR A 472 8.92 10.24 -18.75
CA TYR A 472 8.08 11.30 -18.19
C TYR A 472 8.74 12.05 -17.04
N GLN A 473 10.04 12.36 -17.14
CA GLN A 473 10.74 13.13 -16.12
C GLN A 473 10.53 14.65 -16.21
N ASP A 474 10.07 15.15 -17.37
CA ASP A 474 9.78 16.57 -17.56
C ASP A 474 8.56 17.00 -16.73
N LEU A 475 8.77 17.96 -15.83
CA LEU A 475 7.69 18.44 -14.94
C LEU A 475 6.65 19.28 -15.68
N ASP A 476 7.00 19.99 -16.75
CA ASP A 476 6.03 20.79 -17.51
C ASP A 476 5.06 19.84 -18.24
N GLU A 477 5.57 18.76 -18.83
CA GLU A 477 4.76 17.70 -19.44
C GLU A 477 3.86 17.00 -18.41
N LEU A 478 4.41 16.63 -17.23
CA LEU A 478 3.63 16.00 -16.18
C LEU A 478 2.48 16.88 -15.67
N PHE A 479 2.74 18.18 -15.47
CA PHE A 479 1.71 19.12 -15.04
C PHE A 479 0.68 19.41 -16.12
N ASP A 480 1.06 19.33 -17.40
CA ASP A 480 0.11 19.42 -18.50
C ASP A 480 -0.81 18.18 -18.59
N LEU A 481 -0.27 16.98 -18.33
CA LEU A 481 -1.06 15.75 -18.27
C LEU A 481 -2.04 15.73 -17.08
N GLY A 482 -1.64 16.34 -15.95
CA GLY A 482 -2.43 16.35 -14.73
C GLY A 482 -2.34 15.04 -13.94
N GLU A 483 -3.32 14.80 -13.06
CA GLU A 483 -3.33 13.64 -12.16
C GLU A 483 -3.74 12.36 -12.89
N ILE A 484 -2.85 11.35 -12.90
CA ILE A 484 -3.07 10.03 -13.53
C ILE A 484 -2.42 8.94 -12.68
N ASP A 485 -3.23 8.02 -12.17
CA ASP A 485 -2.74 6.87 -11.39
C ASP A 485 -2.27 5.75 -12.33
N LEU A 486 -0.98 5.41 -12.27
CA LEU A 486 -0.38 4.31 -13.02
C LEU A 486 0.07 3.20 -12.08
N HIS A 487 -0.44 1.97 -12.29
CA HIS A 487 -0.22 0.84 -11.40
C HIS A 487 0.37 -0.36 -12.13
N ILE A 488 1.50 -0.92 -11.65
CA ILE A 488 2.24 -2.02 -12.27
C ILE A 488 2.28 -3.24 -11.38
N SER A 489 1.86 -4.38 -11.88
CA SER A 489 1.95 -5.67 -11.20
C SER A 489 2.64 -6.71 -12.07
N GLY A 490 3.67 -7.39 -11.56
CA GLY A 490 4.40 -8.44 -12.27
C GLY A 490 3.63 -9.75 -12.44
N CYS A 491 2.43 -9.90 -11.86
CA CYS A 491 1.56 -11.07 -12.04
C CYS A 491 0.10 -10.82 -11.61
N ILE A 492 -0.74 -11.80 -11.86
CA ILE A 492 -2.18 -11.80 -11.54
C ILE A 492 -2.51 -11.64 -10.03
N ASN A 493 -1.54 -11.72 -9.11
CA ASN A 493 -1.78 -11.45 -7.69
C ASN A 493 -2.10 -9.97 -7.41
N SER A 494 -1.80 -9.09 -8.36
CA SER A 494 -2.13 -7.65 -8.31
C SER A 494 -1.59 -6.96 -7.05
N CYS A 495 -0.34 -7.23 -6.72
CA CYS A 495 0.29 -6.59 -5.55
C CYS A 495 0.54 -5.09 -5.77
N GLY A 496 0.74 -4.65 -7.02
CA GLY A 496 0.79 -3.25 -7.42
C GLY A 496 -0.58 -2.67 -7.80
N HIS A 497 -1.68 -3.34 -7.45
CA HIS A 497 -3.05 -2.85 -7.61
C HIS A 497 -3.45 -2.44 -9.05
N HIS A 498 -2.88 -3.04 -10.09
CA HIS A 498 -3.09 -2.67 -11.50
C HIS A 498 -4.56 -2.61 -11.93
N HIS A 499 -5.48 -3.31 -11.25
CA HIS A 499 -6.89 -3.25 -11.59
C HIS A 499 -7.55 -1.91 -11.28
N SER A 500 -7.07 -1.20 -10.27
CA SER A 500 -7.65 0.08 -9.83
C SER A 500 -6.94 1.31 -10.39
N GLY A 501 -5.80 1.18 -11.07
CA GLY A 501 -5.13 2.30 -11.71
C GLY A 501 -5.89 2.85 -12.90
N HIS A 502 -5.82 4.15 -13.13
CA HIS A 502 -6.29 4.79 -14.37
C HIS A 502 -5.65 4.11 -15.58
N ILE A 503 -4.36 3.82 -15.47
CA ILE A 503 -3.58 2.96 -16.36
C ILE A 503 -3.06 1.80 -15.52
N GLY A 504 -3.48 0.58 -15.85
CA GLY A 504 -3.06 -0.63 -15.15
C GLY A 504 -2.19 -1.51 -16.06
N ILE A 505 -1.06 -1.99 -15.54
CA ILE A 505 -0.13 -2.86 -16.28
C ILE A 505 0.03 -4.16 -15.53
N LEU A 506 -0.26 -5.27 -16.20
CA LEU A 506 -0.16 -6.62 -15.67
C LEU A 506 0.88 -7.43 -16.45
N GLY A 507 1.92 -7.88 -15.75
CA GLY A 507 2.88 -8.84 -16.28
C GLY A 507 2.27 -10.22 -16.48
N VAL A 508 2.46 -10.79 -17.67
CA VAL A 508 2.02 -12.12 -18.06
C VAL A 508 3.18 -12.86 -18.71
N ASP A 509 3.19 -14.18 -18.61
CA ASP A 509 4.13 -15.03 -19.31
C ASP A 509 3.49 -15.59 -20.59
N LYS A 510 4.23 -15.54 -21.69
CA LYS A 510 3.89 -16.24 -22.93
C LYS A 510 5.14 -16.95 -23.44
N ASP A 511 5.12 -18.25 -23.36
CA ASP A 511 6.20 -19.12 -23.86
C ASP A 511 7.58 -18.76 -23.26
N GLY A 512 7.61 -18.43 -21.95
CA GLY A 512 8.82 -18.06 -21.23
C GLY A 512 9.32 -16.63 -21.47
N LYS A 513 8.54 -15.80 -22.18
CA LYS A 513 8.82 -14.38 -22.44
C LYS A 513 7.90 -13.47 -21.64
N GLU A 514 8.43 -12.31 -21.24
CA GLU A 514 7.67 -11.28 -20.55
C GLU A 514 6.79 -10.51 -21.51
N TRP A 515 5.50 -10.46 -21.17
CA TRP A 515 4.49 -9.67 -21.86
C TRP A 515 3.68 -8.87 -20.86
N TYR A 516 3.00 -7.83 -21.33
CA TYR A 516 2.24 -6.94 -20.45
C TYR A 516 0.85 -6.66 -21.01
N GLN A 517 -0.16 -6.91 -20.20
CA GLN A 517 -1.54 -6.55 -20.51
C GLN A 517 -1.82 -5.18 -19.92
N ILE A 518 -2.34 -4.26 -20.73
CA ILE A 518 -2.68 -2.90 -20.32
C ILE A 518 -4.18 -2.77 -20.17
N THR A 519 -4.60 -2.11 -19.10
CA THR A 519 -6.00 -1.77 -18.79
C THR A 519 -6.13 -0.27 -18.59
N LEU A 520 -7.28 0.31 -18.95
CA LEU A 520 -7.61 1.72 -18.74
C LEU A 520 -8.91 1.87 -17.98
N GLY A 521 -9.01 2.96 -17.22
CA GLY A 521 -10.22 3.37 -16.53
C GLY A 521 -10.53 2.60 -15.26
N GLY A 522 -9.52 2.06 -14.57
CA GLY A 522 -9.67 1.56 -13.21
C GLY A 522 -9.90 2.70 -12.22
N SER A 523 -10.42 2.37 -11.05
CA SER A 523 -10.65 3.28 -9.94
C SER A 523 -10.49 2.57 -8.60
N ASP A 524 -9.83 3.22 -7.66
CA ASP A 524 -9.71 2.76 -6.27
C ASP A 524 -10.91 3.18 -5.40
N GLY A 525 -11.69 4.16 -5.84
CA GLY A 525 -12.81 4.75 -5.11
C GLY A 525 -12.51 6.12 -4.52
N SER A 526 -11.33 6.68 -4.75
CA SER A 526 -10.97 8.03 -4.32
C SER A 526 -11.68 9.10 -5.14
N ALA A 527 -11.64 10.35 -4.64
CA ALA A 527 -12.25 11.50 -5.32
C ALA A 527 -11.68 11.73 -6.73
N LEU A 528 -10.40 11.39 -6.97
CA LEU A 528 -9.77 11.48 -8.28
C LEU A 528 -10.36 10.50 -9.29
N SER A 529 -10.72 9.30 -8.82
CA SER A 529 -11.01 8.14 -9.66
C SER A 529 -12.51 7.84 -9.80
N GLY A 530 -13.35 8.39 -8.90
CA GLY A 530 -14.79 8.09 -8.83
C GLY A 530 -15.07 6.67 -8.30
N ASP A 531 -16.26 6.14 -8.59
CA ASP A 531 -16.70 4.84 -8.06
C ASP A 531 -15.69 3.72 -8.34
N PRO A 532 -15.45 2.81 -7.35
CA PRO A 532 -14.51 1.71 -7.51
C PRO A 532 -14.86 0.82 -8.71
N LYS A 533 -13.91 0.61 -9.59
CA LYS A 533 -14.09 -0.26 -10.76
C LYS A 533 -12.76 -0.81 -11.28
N ALA A 534 -12.80 -1.98 -11.91
CA ALA A 534 -11.63 -2.53 -12.59
C ALA A 534 -11.46 -1.92 -13.98
N GLY A 535 -10.21 -1.60 -14.33
CA GLY A 535 -9.84 -1.15 -15.66
C GLY A 535 -10.18 -2.18 -16.74
N LYS A 536 -10.46 -1.70 -17.94
CA LYS A 536 -10.80 -2.52 -19.11
C LYS A 536 -9.58 -2.73 -20.01
N VAL A 537 -9.37 -3.95 -20.48
CA VAL A 537 -8.24 -4.34 -21.35
C VAL A 537 -8.30 -3.61 -22.69
N VAL A 538 -7.17 -3.06 -23.12
CA VAL A 538 -7.07 -2.32 -24.39
C VAL A 538 -6.76 -3.20 -25.61
N GLY A 539 -6.28 -4.42 -25.41
CA GLY A 539 -5.96 -5.34 -26.52
C GLY A 539 -5.22 -6.59 -26.05
N PRO A 540 -4.69 -7.39 -26.96
CA PRO A 540 -3.73 -8.43 -26.62
C PRO A 540 -2.54 -7.84 -25.86
N SER A 541 -1.80 -8.66 -25.10
CA SER A 541 -0.61 -8.17 -24.38
C SER A 541 0.44 -7.60 -25.35
N PHE A 542 1.24 -6.69 -24.85
CA PHE A 542 2.34 -6.02 -25.54
C PHE A 542 3.68 -6.60 -25.06
N SER A 543 4.69 -6.58 -25.91
CA SER A 543 6.07 -6.88 -25.51
C SER A 543 6.61 -5.80 -24.57
N SER A 544 7.68 -6.09 -23.86
CA SER A 544 8.27 -5.11 -22.92
C SER A 544 8.75 -3.83 -23.62
N GLY A 545 9.23 -3.94 -24.86
CA GLY A 545 9.68 -2.79 -25.66
C GLY A 545 8.55 -1.88 -26.13
N GLU A 546 7.33 -2.40 -26.27
CA GLU A 546 6.19 -1.64 -26.77
C GLU A 546 5.46 -0.85 -25.68
N VAL A 547 5.60 -1.22 -24.40
CA VAL A 547 4.72 -0.69 -23.34
C VAL A 547 4.81 0.82 -23.19
N VAL A 548 6.02 1.41 -23.26
CA VAL A 548 6.20 2.86 -23.14
C VAL A 548 5.51 3.58 -24.29
N ASP A 549 5.67 3.10 -25.53
CA ASP A 549 5.03 3.65 -26.73
C ASP A 549 3.51 3.54 -26.67
N VAL A 550 2.99 2.44 -26.10
CA VAL A 550 1.54 2.27 -25.86
C VAL A 550 1.02 3.31 -24.87
N ILE A 551 1.74 3.57 -23.78
CA ILE A 551 1.35 4.61 -22.81
C ILE A 551 1.37 5.97 -23.50
N GLU A 552 2.41 6.28 -24.27
CA GLU A 552 2.53 7.53 -25.00
C GLU A 552 1.36 7.70 -25.99
N ALA A 553 1.04 6.67 -26.78
CA ALA A 553 -0.09 6.72 -27.72
C ALA A 553 -1.45 6.92 -26.99
N VAL A 554 -1.64 6.29 -25.83
CA VAL A 554 -2.83 6.48 -24.99
C VAL A 554 -2.91 7.92 -24.48
N LEU A 555 -1.81 8.47 -23.98
CA LEU A 555 -1.77 9.84 -23.47
C LEU A 555 -1.89 10.87 -24.58
N GLN A 556 -1.39 10.58 -25.80
CA GLN A 556 -1.57 11.44 -26.97
C GLN A 556 -3.05 11.58 -27.34
N VAL A 557 -3.82 10.47 -27.34
CA VAL A 557 -5.28 10.54 -27.56
C VAL A 557 -5.95 11.46 -26.54
N TYR A 558 -5.53 11.37 -25.27
CA TYR A 558 -6.05 12.22 -24.21
C TYR A 558 -5.70 13.69 -24.45
N THR A 559 -4.44 14.02 -24.67
CA THR A 559 -3.98 15.41 -24.84
C THR A 559 -4.57 16.08 -26.08
N ASP A 560 -4.72 15.34 -27.19
CA ASP A 560 -5.28 15.85 -28.44
C ASP A 560 -6.80 16.10 -28.37
N GLN A 561 -7.53 15.34 -27.54
CA GLN A 561 -8.99 15.33 -27.56
C GLN A 561 -9.65 15.75 -26.23
N ARG A 562 -8.88 16.03 -25.18
CA ARG A 562 -9.42 16.52 -23.92
C ARG A 562 -10.01 17.92 -24.07
N GLN A 563 -11.04 18.21 -23.28
CA GLN A 563 -11.59 19.54 -23.12
C GLN A 563 -10.79 20.32 -22.06
N HIS A 564 -10.97 21.63 -22.00
CA HIS A 564 -10.28 22.45 -21.02
C HIS A 564 -10.65 22.03 -19.59
N GLY A 565 -9.63 21.70 -18.79
CA GLY A 565 -9.79 21.25 -17.39
C GLY A 565 -10.31 19.81 -17.23
N GLU A 566 -10.46 19.05 -18.31
CA GLU A 566 -10.93 17.68 -18.27
C GLU A 566 -9.82 16.73 -17.80
N THR A 567 -10.13 15.87 -16.80
CA THR A 567 -9.21 14.87 -16.31
C THR A 567 -9.08 13.69 -17.29
N PHE A 568 -8.01 12.88 -17.13
CA PHE A 568 -7.83 11.68 -17.93
C PHE A 568 -9.03 10.71 -17.86
N ILE A 569 -9.59 10.51 -16.66
CA ILE A 569 -10.74 9.61 -16.45
C ILE A 569 -12.02 10.15 -17.09
N ASP A 570 -12.24 11.48 -17.01
CA ASP A 570 -13.39 12.12 -17.62
C ASP A 570 -13.31 12.04 -19.14
N ALA A 571 -12.14 12.34 -19.73
CA ALA A 571 -11.89 12.22 -21.15
C ALA A 571 -12.06 10.78 -21.66
N LEU A 572 -11.51 9.80 -20.93
CA LEU A 572 -11.68 8.39 -21.25
C LEU A 572 -13.16 7.97 -21.20
N THR A 573 -13.92 8.47 -20.23
CA THR A 573 -15.34 8.18 -20.09
C THR A 573 -16.15 8.80 -21.24
N ARG A 574 -15.87 10.05 -21.60
CA ARG A 574 -16.55 10.76 -22.68
C ARG A 574 -16.21 10.21 -24.07
N LEU A 575 -14.92 9.97 -24.34
CA LEU A 575 -14.45 9.51 -25.65
C LEU A 575 -14.71 8.03 -25.90
N GLY A 576 -14.89 7.26 -24.82
CA GLY A 576 -14.96 5.80 -24.87
C GLY A 576 -13.60 5.15 -25.12
N LEU A 577 -13.54 3.86 -24.86
CA LEU A 577 -12.28 3.09 -24.85
C LEU A 577 -11.73 2.83 -26.27
N ASP A 578 -12.56 2.87 -27.33
CA ASP A 578 -12.16 2.36 -28.64
C ASP A 578 -11.09 3.23 -29.33
N ASN A 579 -11.12 4.56 -29.14
CA ASN A 579 -10.08 5.46 -29.65
C ASN A 579 -8.71 5.12 -29.03
N PHE A 580 -8.68 4.91 -27.73
CA PHE A 580 -7.46 4.54 -26.99
C PHE A 580 -6.96 3.14 -27.37
N LYS A 581 -7.88 2.17 -27.60
CA LYS A 581 -7.52 0.84 -28.10
C LYS A 581 -6.89 0.92 -29.49
N THR A 582 -7.45 1.72 -30.36
CA THR A 582 -6.95 1.89 -31.72
C THR A 582 -5.55 2.46 -31.69
N ALA A 583 -5.32 3.53 -30.96
CA ALA A 583 -4.00 4.15 -30.82
C ALA A 583 -2.98 3.18 -30.20
N ALA A 584 -3.35 2.52 -29.08
CA ALA A 584 -2.49 1.54 -28.42
C ALA A 584 -2.09 0.36 -29.32
N ASN A 585 -2.98 -0.12 -30.18
CA ASN A 585 -2.66 -1.22 -31.08
C ASN A 585 -1.95 -0.77 -32.37
N ALA A 586 -1.98 0.52 -32.71
CA ALA A 586 -1.27 1.06 -33.88
C ALA A 586 0.25 1.09 -33.70
N VAL A 587 0.73 1.12 -32.46
CA VAL A 587 2.17 1.15 -32.13
C VAL A 587 2.78 -0.25 -31.99
N ARG A 588 2.03 -1.32 -32.32
CA ARG A 588 2.58 -2.68 -32.26
C ARG A 588 3.70 -2.85 -33.29
N HIS A 589 4.83 -3.33 -32.80
CA HIS A 589 5.93 -3.69 -33.67
C HIS A 589 5.55 -4.96 -34.47
N THR A 590 5.92 -4.99 -35.74
CA THR A 590 5.79 -6.21 -36.55
C THR A 590 6.92 -7.17 -36.21
N ALA A 591 6.73 -8.47 -36.44
CA ALA A 591 7.79 -9.47 -36.24
C ALA A 591 9.08 -9.17 -37.03
N ALA A 592 8.99 -8.34 -38.09
CA ALA A 592 10.14 -7.87 -38.86
C ALA A 592 10.93 -6.77 -38.10
N ASP A 593 10.24 -5.91 -37.35
CA ASP A 593 10.85 -4.82 -36.57
C ASP A 593 11.60 -5.39 -35.36
N GLU A 594 11.08 -6.44 -34.74
CA GLU A 594 11.76 -7.14 -33.61
C GLU A 594 13.07 -7.82 -34.05
N ALA A 595 13.15 -8.28 -35.30
CA ALA A 595 14.34 -8.93 -35.88
C ALA A 595 15.45 -7.93 -36.26
N LEU A 596 15.11 -6.64 -36.41
CA LEU A 596 16.03 -5.57 -36.81
C LEU A 596 16.52 -4.74 -35.60
N SER A 597 15.94 -4.90 -34.42
CA SER A 597 16.39 -4.22 -33.21
C SER A 597 17.71 -4.86 -32.72
N PRO A 598 18.84 -4.15 -32.70
CA PRO A 598 20.06 -4.74 -32.17
C PRO A 598 19.83 -5.06 -30.69
N ALA A 599 20.17 -6.29 -30.28
CA ALA A 599 20.23 -6.66 -28.88
C ALA A 599 21.23 -5.69 -28.19
N ALA A 600 20.70 -4.75 -27.40
CA ALA A 600 21.48 -3.80 -26.63
C ALA A 600 22.02 -4.45 -25.35
#